data_b5a7249c7a329650b8b34b579e6a6ae2
#
_entry.id   b5a7249c7a329650b8b34b579e6a6ae2
#
_cell.length_a   1.000
_cell.length_b   1.000
_cell.length_c   1.000
_cell.angle_alpha   90.00
_cell.angle_beta   90.00
_cell.angle_gamma   90.00
#
_symmetry.space_group_name_H-M   'P 1'
#
loop_
_entity.id
_entity.type
_entity.pdbx_description
1 polymer ?
#
loop_
_entity_poly.entity_id
_entity_poly.type
_entity_poly.pdbx_seq_one_letter_code
_entity_poly.pdbx_strand_id
1 'polypeptide(L)'
;MEQYWGYHTMLDCRACDIESIKNHDNIYNFAKSLVNAIDMKAFGEPQIVHFGEGNKAGFTLVQLIETSNICAHFCNDTGDAYIDVFSCKPYDRDVVRDEIIKFFKPRQITVNYIERQA
;
A
#
# COMPACT_ATOMS: atom_id res chain seq x y z
N MET A 1 -19.04 13.26 -0.57
CA MET A 1 -18.80 14.42 -1.45
C MET A 1 -17.34 14.77 -1.47
N GLU A 2 -16.82 15.04 -2.64
CA GLU A 2 -15.42 15.38 -2.81
C GLU A 2 -15.20 16.86 -2.47
N GLN A 3 -14.35 17.14 -1.47
CA GLN A 3 -14.02 18.50 -1.05
C GLN A 3 -12.62 18.91 -1.44
N TYR A 4 -11.74 17.94 -1.62
CA TYR A 4 -10.32 18.17 -1.90
C TYR A 4 -9.94 17.52 -3.21
N TRP A 5 -8.84 17.96 -3.79
CA TRP A 5 -8.34 17.36 -5.02
C TRP A 5 -7.87 15.93 -4.77
N GLY A 6 -7.27 15.68 -3.63
CA GLY A 6 -6.75 14.35 -3.34
C GLY A 6 -6.80 13.99 -1.86
N TYR A 7 -6.78 12.68 -1.64
CA TYR A 7 -6.82 12.06 -0.31
C TYR A 7 -5.64 11.11 -0.22
N HIS A 8 -4.72 11.37 0.70
CA HIS A 8 -3.47 10.64 0.81
C HIS A 8 -3.33 10.01 2.19
N THR A 9 -3.30 8.67 2.24
CA THR A 9 -3.08 7.92 3.46
C THR A 9 -1.70 7.28 3.40
N MET A 10 -0.92 7.47 4.46
CA MET A 10 0.39 6.87 4.63
C MET A 10 0.32 5.94 5.82
N LEU A 11 0.69 4.68 5.60
CA LEU A 11 0.62 3.66 6.64
C LEU A 11 2.01 3.06 6.84
N ASP A 12 2.56 3.29 8.03
CA ASP A 12 3.84 2.72 8.42
C ASP A 12 3.56 1.47 9.23
N CYS A 13 3.92 0.32 8.66
CA CYS A 13 3.56 -0.99 9.18
C CYS A 13 4.78 -1.65 9.79
N ARG A 14 4.75 -1.85 11.11
CA ARG A 14 5.89 -2.40 11.83
C ARG A 14 5.77 -3.91 11.95
N ALA A 15 6.88 -4.59 11.69
CA ALA A 15 7.04 -6.02 11.94
C ALA A 15 5.91 -6.86 11.35
N CYS A 16 5.72 -6.76 10.05
CA CYS A 16 4.83 -7.63 9.29
C CYS A 16 5.35 -9.07 9.32
N ASP A 17 4.50 -10.01 8.95
CA ASP A 17 4.93 -11.39 8.73
C ASP A 17 5.97 -11.41 7.61
N ILE A 18 7.18 -11.88 7.92
CA ILE A 18 8.34 -11.82 7.01
C ILE A 18 8.06 -12.56 5.70
N GLU A 19 7.47 -13.75 5.77
CA GLU A 19 7.21 -14.53 4.57
C GLU A 19 6.21 -13.84 3.65
N SER A 20 5.24 -13.14 4.23
CA SER A 20 4.23 -12.43 3.43
C SER A 20 4.80 -11.25 2.66
N ILE A 21 5.76 -10.53 3.24
CA ILE A 21 6.34 -9.35 2.58
C ILE A 21 7.45 -9.70 1.60
N LYS A 22 7.92 -10.94 1.63
CA LYS A 22 8.93 -11.47 0.71
C LYS A 22 8.32 -12.28 -0.42
N ASN A 23 7.00 -12.36 -0.49
CA ASN A 23 6.28 -13.17 -1.45
C ASN A 23 5.67 -12.28 -2.54
N HIS A 24 6.24 -12.37 -3.74
CA HIS A 24 5.79 -11.60 -4.90
C HIS A 24 4.28 -11.76 -5.15
N ASP A 25 3.79 -13.00 -5.14
CA ASP A 25 2.40 -13.27 -5.46
C ASP A 25 1.46 -12.73 -4.39
N ASN A 26 1.89 -12.77 -3.13
CA ASN A 26 1.10 -12.18 -2.05
C ASN A 26 0.97 -10.66 -2.22
N ILE A 27 2.05 -9.99 -2.61
CA ILE A 27 2.05 -8.55 -2.87
C ILE A 27 1.17 -8.24 -4.09
N TYR A 28 1.26 -9.05 -5.14
CA TYR A 28 0.41 -8.92 -6.32
C TYR A 28 -1.07 -9.03 -5.93
N ASN A 29 -1.42 -10.05 -5.16
CA ASN A 29 -2.79 -10.27 -4.72
C ASN A 29 -3.28 -9.15 -3.80
N PHE A 30 -2.40 -8.63 -2.95
CA PHE A 30 -2.71 -7.48 -2.11
C PHE A 30 -3.10 -6.26 -2.97
N ALA A 31 -2.30 -5.94 -3.99
CA ALA A 31 -2.59 -4.81 -4.86
C ALA A 31 -3.96 -4.95 -5.52
N LYS A 32 -4.26 -6.13 -6.07
CA LYS A 32 -5.54 -6.38 -6.73
C LYS A 32 -6.70 -6.30 -5.75
N SER A 33 -6.54 -6.90 -4.57
CA SER A 33 -7.58 -6.91 -3.55
C SER A 33 -7.86 -5.52 -3.02
N LEU A 34 -6.80 -4.74 -2.75
CA LEU A 34 -6.94 -3.39 -2.22
C LEU A 34 -7.68 -2.49 -3.20
N VAL A 35 -7.29 -2.50 -4.47
CA VAL A 35 -7.96 -1.68 -5.50
C VAL A 35 -9.46 -1.95 -5.50
N ASN A 36 -9.83 -3.24 -5.46
CA ASN A 36 -11.23 -3.64 -5.47
C ASN A 36 -11.94 -3.24 -4.17
N ALA A 37 -11.28 -3.43 -3.03
CA ALA A 37 -11.87 -3.18 -1.72
C ALA A 37 -12.20 -1.70 -1.49
N ILE A 38 -11.38 -0.79 -2.03
CA ILE A 38 -11.62 0.65 -1.91
C ILE A 38 -12.39 1.23 -3.10
N ASP A 39 -12.99 0.35 -3.90
CA ASP A 39 -13.83 0.74 -5.04
C ASP A 39 -13.11 1.63 -6.03
N MET A 40 -11.89 1.23 -6.37
CA MET A 40 -11.08 1.92 -7.38
C MET A 40 -10.97 1.05 -8.63
N LYS A 41 -10.34 1.60 -9.65
CA LYS A 41 -10.14 0.91 -10.91
C LYS A 41 -8.66 0.92 -11.27
N ALA A 42 -8.07 -0.25 -11.41
CA ALA A 42 -6.66 -0.37 -11.75
C ALA A 42 -6.40 0.13 -13.17
N PHE A 43 -5.28 0.79 -13.36
CA PHE A 43 -4.75 1.13 -14.66
C PHE A 43 -3.50 0.28 -14.89
N GLY A 44 -3.66 -0.80 -15.64
CA GLY A 44 -2.56 -1.74 -15.88
C GLY A 44 -2.32 -2.68 -14.70
N GLU A 45 -1.30 -3.50 -14.84
CA GLU A 45 -0.91 -4.49 -13.84
C GLU A 45 -0.03 -3.88 -12.76
N PRO A 46 -0.02 -4.44 -11.53
CA PRO A 46 0.93 -4.01 -10.53
C PRO A 46 2.36 -4.20 -11.00
N GLN A 47 3.21 -3.20 -10.75
CA GLN A 47 4.64 -3.32 -10.96
C GLN A 47 5.27 -3.70 -9.62
N ILE A 48 5.96 -4.82 -9.57
CA ILE A 48 6.57 -5.33 -8.35
C ILE A 48 8.01 -5.68 -8.68
N VAL A 49 8.94 -4.96 -8.03
CA VAL A 49 10.36 -5.08 -8.30
C VAL A 49 11.12 -5.29 -7.00
N HIS A 50 11.99 -6.30 -6.97
CA HIS A 50 12.87 -6.52 -5.82
C HIS A 50 14.22 -5.85 -6.10
N PHE A 51 14.64 -4.95 -5.19
CA PHE A 51 15.95 -4.31 -5.31
C PHE A 51 16.41 -3.78 -3.97
N GLY A 52 17.57 -3.14 -3.95
CA GLY A 52 18.18 -2.62 -2.74
C GLY A 52 19.16 -3.61 -2.15
N GLU A 53 19.95 -3.14 -1.16
CA GLU A 53 20.97 -3.94 -0.49
C GLU A 53 20.89 -3.73 1.01
N GLY A 54 21.34 -4.72 1.78
CA GLY A 54 21.36 -4.66 3.23
C GLY A 54 19.98 -4.38 3.81
N ASN A 55 19.89 -3.38 4.65
CA ASN A 55 18.62 -3.02 5.30
C ASN A 55 17.62 -2.31 4.38
N LYS A 56 17.98 -2.10 3.12
CA LYS A 56 17.08 -1.52 2.11
C LYS A 56 16.57 -2.56 1.12
N ALA A 57 16.99 -3.82 1.25
CA ALA A 57 16.56 -4.87 0.32
C ALA A 57 15.10 -5.22 0.56
N GLY A 58 14.35 -5.36 -0.53
CA GLY A 58 12.95 -5.75 -0.47
C GLY A 58 12.20 -5.43 -1.75
N PHE A 59 10.92 -5.77 -1.75
CA PHE A 59 10.05 -5.47 -2.88
C PHE A 59 9.54 -4.03 -2.81
N THR A 60 9.35 -3.45 -3.99
CA THR A 60 8.62 -2.19 -4.16
C THR A 60 7.44 -2.48 -5.08
N LEU A 61 6.28 -1.98 -4.69
CA LEU A 61 5.04 -2.10 -5.45
C LEU A 61 4.60 -0.72 -5.93
N VAL A 62 4.23 -0.64 -7.21
CA VAL A 62 3.51 0.52 -7.75
C VAL A 62 2.30 0.01 -8.51
N GLN A 63 1.12 0.42 -8.09
CA GLN A 63 -0.13 0.14 -8.79
C GLN A 63 -0.78 1.45 -9.17
N LEU A 64 -0.82 1.72 -10.46
CA LEU A 64 -1.56 2.88 -10.96
C LEU A 64 -3.05 2.57 -10.86
N ILE A 65 -3.81 3.54 -10.42
CA ILE A 65 -5.27 3.50 -10.44
C ILE A 65 -5.75 4.71 -11.21
N GLU A 66 -6.95 4.62 -11.78
CA GLU A 66 -7.45 5.71 -12.64
C GLU A 66 -7.52 7.04 -11.90
N THR A 67 -7.61 7.00 -10.59
CA THR A 67 -7.70 8.19 -9.74
C THR A 67 -6.40 8.55 -9.03
N SER A 68 -5.32 7.84 -9.18
CA SER A 68 -3.93 8.15 -8.78
C SER A 68 -3.04 6.91 -8.64
N ASN A 69 -2.66 6.52 -7.41
CA ASN A 69 -1.72 5.39 -7.26
C ASN A 69 -1.72 4.80 -5.85
N ILE A 70 -1.23 3.56 -5.80
CA ILE A 70 -0.90 2.85 -4.56
C ILE A 70 0.57 2.49 -4.68
N CYS A 71 1.37 2.84 -3.68
CA CYS A 71 2.79 2.50 -3.62
C CYS A 71 3.10 1.82 -2.31
N ALA A 72 4.03 0.87 -2.35
CA ALA A 72 4.45 0.19 -1.13
C ALA A 72 5.92 -0.20 -1.23
N HIS A 73 6.60 -0.13 -0.08
CA HIS A 73 7.99 -0.56 0.06
C HIS A 73 8.06 -1.54 1.22
N PHE A 74 8.69 -2.68 0.99
CA PHE A 74 8.80 -3.74 1.99
C PHE A 74 10.27 -3.94 2.35
N CYS A 75 10.56 -4.10 3.64
CA CYS A 75 11.91 -4.28 4.13
C CYS A 75 12.12 -5.71 4.60
N ASN A 76 12.97 -6.46 3.89
CA ASN A 76 13.21 -7.88 4.19
C ASN A 76 13.81 -8.10 5.58
N ASP A 77 14.68 -7.18 6.04
CA ASP A 77 15.37 -7.34 7.32
C ASP A 77 14.44 -7.27 8.52
N THR A 78 13.57 -6.28 8.53
CA THR A 78 12.75 -5.97 9.71
C THR A 78 11.32 -6.44 9.60
N GLY A 79 10.86 -6.67 8.37
CA GLY A 79 9.44 -6.92 8.11
C GLY A 79 8.60 -5.65 8.07
N ASP A 80 9.24 -4.48 8.11
CA ASP A 80 8.50 -3.22 8.05
C ASP A 80 8.03 -2.95 6.63
N ALA A 81 6.90 -2.27 6.52
CA ALA A 81 6.34 -1.88 5.24
C ALA A 81 5.83 -0.44 5.31
N TYR A 82 6.00 0.27 4.21
CA TYR A 82 5.58 1.66 4.08
C TYR A 82 4.65 1.73 2.89
N ILE A 83 3.37 2.02 3.15
CA ILE A 83 2.31 1.91 2.14
C ILE A 83 1.61 3.25 2.01
N ASP A 84 1.45 3.69 0.77
CA ASP A 84 0.79 4.95 0.43
C ASP A 84 -0.39 4.69 -0.50
N VAL A 85 -1.53 5.29 -0.18
CA VAL A 85 -2.69 5.32 -1.05
C VAL A 85 -3.03 6.78 -1.32
N PHE A 86 -2.90 7.20 -2.57
CA PHE A 86 -3.21 8.56 -2.99
C PHE A 86 -4.25 8.51 -4.11
N SER A 87 -5.40 9.14 -3.89
CA SER A 87 -6.48 9.13 -4.86
C SER A 87 -7.24 10.45 -4.85
N CYS A 88 -7.66 10.89 -6.04
CA CYS A 88 -8.55 12.05 -6.14
C CYS A 88 -10.00 11.67 -5.82
N LYS A 89 -10.30 10.38 -5.71
CA LYS A 89 -11.60 9.88 -5.28
C LYS A 89 -11.52 9.49 -3.80
N PRO A 90 -12.48 9.91 -2.96
CA PRO A 90 -12.49 9.48 -1.56
C PRO A 90 -12.60 7.96 -1.42
N TYR A 91 -12.02 7.43 -0.35
CA TYR A 91 -12.06 6.00 -0.02
C TYR A 91 -12.06 5.83 1.49
N ASP A 92 -12.38 4.62 1.94
CA ASP A 92 -12.43 4.29 3.36
C ASP A 92 -11.04 3.83 3.83
N ARG A 93 -10.42 4.61 4.71
CA ARG A 93 -9.08 4.30 5.26
C ARG A 93 -9.08 3.05 6.12
N ASP A 94 -10.18 2.75 6.79
CA ASP A 94 -10.28 1.54 7.60
C ASP A 94 -10.22 0.30 6.72
N VAL A 95 -10.78 0.35 5.53
CA VAL A 95 -10.70 -0.75 4.56
C VAL A 95 -9.26 -0.95 4.12
N VAL A 96 -8.51 0.13 3.88
CA VAL A 96 -7.08 0.03 3.54
C VAL A 96 -6.32 -0.69 4.66
N ARG A 97 -6.55 -0.28 5.90
CA ARG A 97 -5.91 -0.88 7.07
C ARG A 97 -6.26 -2.36 7.19
N ASP A 98 -7.52 -2.71 7.00
CA ASP A 98 -7.97 -4.11 7.10
C ASP A 98 -7.32 -4.99 6.04
N GLU A 99 -7.15 -4.48 4.81
CA GLU A 99 -6.47 -5.21 3.74
C GLU A 99 -5.00 -5.45 4.08
N ILE A 100 -4.33 -4.46 4.65
CA ILE A 100 -2.93 -4.59 5.07
C ILE A 100 -2.81 -5.68 6.15
N ILE A 101 -3.68 -5.66 7.14
CA ILE A 101 -3.68 -6.66 8.20
C ILE A 101 -3.90 -8.07 7.63
N LYS A 102 -4.82 -8.19 6.69
CA LYS A 102 -5.13 -9.47 6.06
C LYS A 102 -3.94 -10.06 5.32
N PHE A 103 -3.20 -9.24 4.57
CA PHE A 103 -2.12 -9.74 3.70
C PHE A 103 -0.77 -9.79 4.40
N PHE A 104 -0.49 -8.90 5.35
CA PHE A 104 0.86 -8.73 5.89
C PHE A 104 0.97 -8.88 7.41
N LYS A 105 -0.13 -8.84 8.14
CA LYS A 105 -0.20 -9.07 9.59
C LYS A 105 0.83 -8.26 10.38
N PRO A 106 0.89 -6.93 10.23
CA PRO A 106 1.82 -6.12 11.00
C PRO A 106 1.47 -6.13 12.49
N ARG A 107 2.49 -5.96 13.33
CA ARG A 107 2.28 -5.82 14.77
C ARG A 107 1.72 -4.46 15.15
N GLN A 108 2.03 -3.45 14.35
CA GLN A 108 1.58 -2.07 14.60
C GLN A 108 1.47 -1.34 13.29
N ILE A 109 0.43 -0.51 13.16
CA ILE A 109 0.26 0.38 12.02
C ILE A 109 0.12 1.80 12.54
N THR A 110 0.97 2.70 12.05
CA THR A 110 0.83 4.14 12.27
C THR A 110 0.22 4.74 11.03
N VAL A 111 -0.92 5.42 11.18
CA VAL A 111 -1.65 5.98 10.05
C VAL A 111 -1.52 7.51 10.07
N ASN A 112 -1.10 8.07 8.95
CA ASN A 112 -1.11 9.50 8.70
C ASN A 112 -1.99 9.77 7.49
N TYR A 113 -2.74 10.85 7.57
CA TYR A 113 -3.70 11.16 6.51
C TYR A 113 -3.64 12.66 6.21
N ILE A 114 -3.60 13.00 4.93
CA ILE A 114 -3.53 14.38 4.46
C ILE A 114 -4.53 14.58 3.33
N GLU A 115 -5.30 15.63 3.43
CA GLU A 115 -6.14 16.11 2.34
C GLU A 115 -5.31 17.07 1.51
N ARG A 116 -5.25 16.81 0.21
CA ARG A 116 -4.36 17.53 -0.69
C ARG A 116 -5.14 18.53 -1.53
N GLN A 117 -4.75 19.79 -1.43
CA GLN A 117 -5.33 20.87 -2.22
C GLN A 117 -4.28 21.95 -2.41
N ALA A 118 -3.92 22.20 -3.67
CA ALA A 118 -2.96 23.21 -4.02
C ALA A 118 -3.53 24.62 -3.81
#